data_89ab437f2596e9272130090f49740687
#
_entry.id   89ab437f2596e9272130090f49740687
#
_cell.length_a   1.000
_cell.length_b   1.000
_cell.length_c   1.000
_cell.angle_alpha   90.00
_cell.angle_beta   90.00
_cell.angle_gamma   90.00
#
_symmetry.space_group_name_H-M   'P 1'
#
loop_
_entity.id
_entity.type
_entity.pdbx_description
1 polymer ?
#
loop_
_entity_poly.entity_id
_entity_poly.type
_entity_poly.pdbx_seq_one_letter_code
_entity_poly.pdbx_strand_id
1 'polypeptide(L)'
;MHAFISGSYGNRNGTYSYWHSSNFKGNEFKTLTDYLKESDFSTCFDGHSDLILPKKNFDQYFVHNENEVDLVKKHGDLLREMKHVNDENKNFFLYLHYSQIHTGLKNEVLIPFDNFSKEYFDDTEKNKQRYLKLFENASSYLENMMSLIQSLEFDKNSIVLVLSDHGVSIGEKIGERGYGAFCYDYTIKTFAYLQIPGIKSDTIINQIRHIDFLPTILDLLDIKIDDSFSEIDGKSLVPLINKQNYTENIAFSETGNPLHEKSPPKIPNVKSIRTSEWKLILNEYDDTKELYNILKDPFEKNNLIGKKPDIESKLWTEFLKIERKSLV
;
A
#
# COMPACT_ATOMS: atom_id res chain seq x y z
N MET A 1 -4.11 0.93 -3.14
CA MET A 1 -3.97 2.39 -3.00
C MET A 1 -5.27 3.09 -2.60
N HIS A 2 -6.48 2.57 -2.92
CA HIS A 2 -7.74 3.15 -2.45
C HIS A 2 -7.85 3.22 -0.91
N ALA A 3 -7.32 2.23 -0.19
CA ALA A 3 -7.23 2.26 1.27
C ALA A 3 -6.37 3.44 1.80
N PHE A 4 -5.24 3.72 1.13
CA PHE A 4 -4.38 4.87 1.44
C PHE A 4 -5.12 6.20 1.29
N ILE A 5 -5.82 6.41 0.15
CA ILE A 5 -6.43 7.71 -0.16
C ILE A 5 -7.73 7.96 0.59
N SER A 6 -8.41 6.89 1.07
CA SER A 6 -9.67 6.99 1.82
C SER A 6 -9.53 6.81 3.34
N GLY A 7 -8.36 6.37 3.83
CA GLY A 7 -8.17 6.05 5.24
C GLY A 7 -9.01 4.87 5.75
N SER A 8 -9.54 4.03 4.86
CA SER A 8 -10.45 2.93 5.19
C SER A 8 -10.12 1.66 4.43
N TYR A 9 -10.37 0.51 5.07
CA TYR A 9 -10.14 -0.80 4.46
C TYR A 9 -11.03 -1.08 3.24
N GLY A 10 -10.59 -1.98 2.36
CA GLY A 10 -11.29 -2.34 1.13
C GLY A 10 -12.69 -2.89 1.35
N ASN A 11 -12.88 -3.71 2.39
CA ASN A 11 -14.17 -4.27 2.77
C ASN A 11 -15.21 -3.19 3.20
N ARG A 12 -14.78 -1.99 3.55
CA ARG A 12 -15.65 -0.85 3.86
C ARG A 12 -15.81 0.11 2.70
N ASN A 13 -14.71 0.50 2.05
CA ASN A 13 -14.72 1.48 0.97
C ASN A 13 -15.16 0.92 -0.38
N GLY A 14 -15.40 -0.41 -0.48
CA GLY A 14 -15.90 -1.11 -1.66
C GLY A 14 -14.80 -1.64 -2.60
N THR A 15 -13.52 -1.35 -2.35
CA THR A 15 -12.41 -1.74 -3.24
C THR A 15 -11.66 -2.94 -2.66
N TYR A 16 -12.20 -4.13 -2.86
CA TYR A 16 -11.63 -5.38 -2.36
C TYR A 16 -10.36 -5.82 -3.10
N SER A 17 -10.17 -5.38 -4.34
CA SER A 17 -9.04 -5.73 -5.18
C SER A 17 -8.83 -4.68 -6.27
N TYR A 18 -7.71 -4.79 -6.97
CA TYR A 18 -7.38 -3.96 -8.12
C TYR A 18 -8.52 -3.90 -9.17
N TRP A 19 -9.14 -5.04 -9.48
CA TRP A 19 -10.22 -5.15 -10.46
C TRP A 19 -11.57 -4.59 -10.00
N HIS A 20 -11.71 -4.30 -8.71
CA HIS A 20 -12.93 -3.72 -8.11
C HIS A 20 -12.78 -2.23 -7.77
N SER A 21 -11.81 -1.54 -8.35
CA SER A 21 -11.60 -0.10 -8.14
C SER A 21 -12.83 0.74 -8.50
N SER A 22 -13.63 0.31 -9.48
CA SER A 22 -14.91 0.94 -9.87
C SER A 22 -15.99 0.87 -8.78
N ASN A 23 -15.85 -0.03 -7.81
CA ASN A 23 -16.79 -0.18 -6.70
C ASN A 23 -16.50 0.77 -5.53
N PHE A 24 -15.49 1.64 -5.68
CA PHE A 24 -15.14 2.60 -4.65
C PHE A 24 -16.34 3.50 -4.29
N LYS A 25 -16.69 3.52 -3.00
CA LYS A 25 -17.83 4.27 -2.47
C LYS A 25 -17.49 5.75 -2.25
N GLY A 26 -17.14 6.46 -3.32
CA GLY A 26 -16.65 7.85 -3.28
C GLY A 26 -17.66 8.89 -2.77
N ASN A 27 -18.94 8.52 -2.60
CA ASN A 27 -19.95 9.37 -1.95
C ASN A 27 -20.02 9.13 -0.44
N GLU A 28 -19.53 8.00 0.05
CA GLU A 28 -19.51 7.65 1.47
C GLU A 28 -18.16 7.98 2.11
N PHE A 29 -17.06 7.84 1.36
CA PHE A 29 -15.70 8.07 1.85
C PHE A 29 -15.06 9.26 1.14
N LYS A 30 -14.74 10.29 1.91
CA LYS A 30 -14.00 11.46 1.45
C LYS A 30 -12.53 11.10 1.27
N THR A 31 -11.99 11.40 0.11
CA THR A 31 -10.60 11.06 -0.23
C THR A 31 -9.64 12.17 0.14
N LEU A 32 -8.33 11.85 0.22
CA LEU A 32 -7.29 12.85 0.40
C LEU A 32 -7.38 13.96 -0.67
N THR A 33 -7.67 13.61 -1.92
CA THR A 33 -7.83 14.61 -2.99
C THR A 33 -9.07 15.49 -2.80
N ASP A 34 -10.16 14.98 -2.20
CA ASP A 34 -11.31 15.82 -1.85
C ASP A 34 -10.90 16.89 -0.82
N TYR A 35 -10.21 16.50 0.27
CA TYR A 35 -9.75 17.43 1.30
C TYR A 35 -8.77 18.47 0.76
N LEU A 36 -7.80 18.02 -0.05
CA LEU A 36 -6.78 18.90 -0.60
C LEU A 36 -7.36 19.90 -1.60
N LYS A 37 -8.33 19.49 -2.44
CA LYS A 37 -9.04 20.40 -3.34
C LYS A 37 -9.84 21.47 -2.59
N GLU A 38 -10.50 21.11 -1.51
CA GLU A 38 -11.22 22.06 -0.64
C GLU A 38 -10.25 23.02 0.07
N SER A 39 -8.98 22.65 0.18
CA SER A 39 -7.89 23.47 0.74
C SER A 39 -7.03 24.16 -0.34
N ASP A 40 -7.57 24.36 -1.55
CA ASP A 40 -6.94 25.05 -2.69
C ASP A 40 -5.63 24.45 -3.19
N PHE A 41 -5.43 23.14 -3.03
CA PHE A 41 -4.29 22.44 -3.63
C PHE A 41 -4.54 22.17 -5.12
N SER A 42 -3.52 22.37 -5.94
CA SER A 42 -3.43 21.79 -7.27
C SER A 42 -3.07 20.32 -7.17
N THR A 43 -3.77 19.45 -7.89
CA THR A 43 -3.65 17.99 -7.71
C THR A 43 -3.29 17.32 -9.03
N CYS A 44 -2.20 16.53 -9.02
CA CYS A 44 -1.70 15.82 -10.18
C CYS A 44 -1.43 14.34 -9.87
N PHE A 45 -1.82 13.48 -10.79
CA PHE A 45 -1.58 12.04 -10.76
C PHE A 45 -0.85 11.60 -12.02
N ASP A 46 0.17 10.74 -11.87
CA ASP A 46 0.72 9.94 -12.93
C ASP A 46 0.86 8.48 -12.50
N GLY A 47 0.32 7.54 -13.30
CA GLY A 47 0.40 6.12 -13.05
C GLY A 47 0.21 5.29 -14.32
N HIS A 48 0.44 3.98 -14.24
CA HIS A 48 0.29 3.08 -15.39
C HIS A 48 -1.15 2.60 -15.62
N SER A 49 -2.07 2.90 -14.73
CA SER A 49 -3.48 2.48 -14.82
C SER A 49 -4.40 3.41 -14.06
N ASP A 50 -5.61 3.59 -14.58
CA ASP A 50 -6.72 4.31 -13.94
C ASP A 50 -7.38 3.53 -12.78
N LEU A 51 -6.97 2.28 -12.57
CA LEU A 51 -7.43 1.44 -11.44
C LEU A 51 -6.67 1.72 -10.13
N ILE A 52 -5.56 2.47 -10.17
CA ILE A 52 -4.70 2.73 -9.01
C ILE A 52 -5.40 3.64 -8.00
N LEU A 53 -5.92 4.77 -8.47
CA LEU A 53 -6.63 5.76 -7.67
C LEU A 53 -7.86 6.28 -8.42
N PRO A 54 -8.93 6.64 -7.70
CA PRO A 54 -10.10 7.25 -8.34
C PRO A 54 -9.71 8.60 -8.96
N LYS A 55 -10.20 8.86 -10.19
CA LYS A 55 -9.88 10.10 -10.93
C LYS A 55 -10.47 11.37 -10.29
N LYS A 56 -11.43 11.20 -9.38
CA LYS A 56 -12.13 12.32 -8.73
C LYS A 56 -11.16 13.30 -8.07
N ASN A 57 -11.34 14.60 -8.34
CA ASN A 57 -10.59 15.71 -7.74
C ASN A 57 -9.07 15.74 -8.00
N PHE A 58 -8.63 15.12 -9.10
CA PHE A 58 -7.35 15.45 -9.71
C PHE A 58 -7.55 16.48 -10.84
N ASP A 59 -6.78 17.56 -10.82
CA ASP A 59 -6.77 18.57 -11.88
C ASP A 59 -6.10 18.02 -13.14
N GLN A 60 -5.02 17.25 -12.93
CA GLN A 60 -4.28 16.56 -13.98
C GLN A 60 -4.21 15.08 -13.65
N TYR A 61 -4.56 14.25 -14.62
CA TYR A 61 -4.60 12.80 -14.43
C TYR A 61 -4.03 12.09 -15.66
N PHE A 62 -2.82 11.57 -15.51
CA PHE A 62 -2.09 10.91 -16.57
C PHE A 62 -2.03 9.40 -16.37
N VAL A 63 -2.25 8.66 -17.47
CA VAL A 63 -2.03 7.22 -17.52
C VAL A 63 -0.97 6.95 -18.60
N HIS A 64 0.17 6.41 -18.19
CA HIS A 64 1.27 6.11 -19.10
C HIS A 64 1.34 4.62 -19.48
N ASN A 65 1.92 4.32 -20.64
CA ASN A 65 2.27 2.96 -21.02
C ASN A 65 3.50 2.50 -20.24
N GLU A 66 3.35 1.53 -19.34
CA GLU A 66 4.41 1.02 -18.48
C GLU A 66 5.64 0.42 -19.22
N ASN A 67 5.46 -0.02 -20.49
CA ASN A 67 6.51 -0.62 -21.29
C ASN A 67 7.34 0.40 -22.10
N GLU A 68 6.86 1.62 -22.27
CA GLU A 68 7.44 2.61 -23.18
C GLU A 68 7.89 3.89 -22.47
N VAL A 69 7.49 4.09 -21.21
CA VAL A 69 7.72 5.33 -20.49
C VAL A 69 9.13 5.45 -19.93
N ASP A 70 9.76 6.60 -20.11
CA ASP A 70 10.90 7.05 -19.32
C ASP A 70 10.35 7.77 -18.06
N LEU A 71 10.26 7.05 -16.94
CA LEU A 71 9.72 7.57 -15.69
C LEU A 71 10.61 8.67 -15.08
N VAL A 72 11.93 8.60 -15.24
CA VAL A 72 12.82 9.64 -14.72
C VAL A 72 12.54 10.97 -15.41
N LYS A 73 12.43 10.94 -16.74
CA LYS A 73 12.10 12.13 -17.52
C LYS A 73 10.68 12.63 -17.19
N LYS A 74 9.67 11.76 -17.29
CA LYS A 74 8.26 12.14 -17.14
C LYS A 74 7.98 12.71 -15.75
N HIS A 75 8.39 12.01 -14.70
CA HIS A 75 8.18 12.46 -13.32
C HIS A 75 9.02 13.69 -12.99
N GLY A 76 10.23 13.78 -13.56
CA GLY A 76 11.06 14.99 -13.45
C GLY A 76 10.41 16.22 -14.09
N ASP A 77 9.74 16.06 -15.24
CA ASP A 77 9.02 17.15 -15.88
C ASP A 77 7.80 17.59 -15.05
N LEU A 78 7.05 16.64 -14.47
CA LEU A 78 5.94 16.94 -13.56
C LEU A 78 6.40 17.66 -12.28
N LEU A 79 7.53 17.26 -11.68
CA LEU A 79 8.09 17.97 -10.53
C LEU A 79 8.45 19.43 -10.88
N ARG A 80 9.01 19.70 -12.07
CA ARG A 80 9.30 21.07 -12.53
C ARG A 80 8.02 21.87 -12.77
N GLU A 81 6.98 21.25 -13.30
CA GLU A 81 5.66 21.87 -13.44
C GLU A 81 5.08 22.27 -12.07
N MET A 82 5.17 21.38 -11.08
CA MET A 82 4.74 21.71 -9.71
C MET A 82 5.56 22.86 -9.08
N LYS A 83 6.81 23.02 -9.51
CA LYS A 83 7.61 24.18 -9.09
C LYS A 83 6.99 25.50 -9.57
N HIS A 84 6.51 25.56 -10.81
CA HIS A 84 5.81 26.75 -11.31
C HIS A 84 4.52 27.01 -10.52
N VAL A 85 3.74 25.97 -10.20
CA VAL A 85 2.54 26.09 -9.35
C VAL A 85 2.90 26.66 -7.96
N ASN A 86 3.98 26.16 -7.36
CA ASN A 86 4.43 26.64 -6.05
C ASN A 86 4.99 28.07 -6.09
N ASP A 87 5.66 28.46 -7.18
CA ASP A 87 6.15 29.83 -7.38
C ASP A 87 5.02 30.86 -7.53
N GLU A 88 3.81 30.41 -7.91
CA GLU A 88 2.58 31.21 -7.87
C GLU A 88 1.91 31.26 -6.49
N ASN A 89 2.60 30.79 -5.43
CA ASN A 89 2.09 30.67 -4.07
C ASN A 89 0.87 29.72 -3.93
N LYS A 90 0.79 28.69 -4.77
CA LYS A 90 -0.21 27.64 -4.68
C LYS A 90 0.40 26.37 -4.09
N ASN A 91 -0.35 25.71 -3.22
CA ASN A 91 0.00 24.38 -2.75
C ASN A 91 -0.28 23.34 -3.82
N PHE A 92 0.43 22.21 -3.79
CA PHE A 92 0.19 21.11 -4.70
C PHE A 92 0.24 19.76 -4.02
N PHE A 93 -0.43 18.80 -4.64
CA PHE A 93 -0.32 17.36 -4.35
C PHE A 93 0.06 16.65 -5.64
N LEU A 94 1.19 15.96 -5.62
CA LEU A 94 1.69 15.18 -6.75
C LEU A 94 1.82 13.71 -6.37
N TYR A 95 1.09 12.84 -7.05
CA TYR A 95 1.20 11.40 -6.92
C TYR A 95 1.94 10.83 -8.13
N LEU A 96 3.06 10.16 -7.89
CA LEU A 96 3.89 9.52 -8.92
C LEU A 96 3.95 8.02 -8.67
N HIS A 97 3.57 7.22 -9.65
CA HIS A 97 3.60 5.77 -9.55
C HIS A 97 4.79 5.18 -10.29
N TYR A 98 5.72 4.57 -9.53
CA TYR A 98 6.85 3.85 -10.11
C TYR A 98 6.42 2.42 -10.46
N SER A 99 6.19 2.13 -11.75
CA SER A 99 5.64 0.86 -12.24
C SER A 99 6.69 -0.17 -12.67
N GLN A 100 7.98 0.19 -12.75
CA GLN A 100 8.99 -0.67 -13.39
C GLN A 100 9.30 -1.97 -12.63
N ILE A 101 9.09 -2.03 -11.30
CA ILE A 101 9.17 -3.30 -10.56
C ILE A 101 8.03 -4.22 -11.02
N HIS A 102 6.80 -3.70 -11.09
CA HIS A 102 5.64 -4.44 -11.59
C HIS A 102 5.86 -4.97 -13.01
N THR A 103 6.27 -4.10 -13.93
CA THR A 103 6.51 -4.46 -15.34
C THR A 103 7.63 -5.48 -15.47
N GLY A 104 8.74 -5.29 -14.75
CA GLY A 104 9.85 -6.23 -14.76
C GLY A 104 9.46 -7.61 -14.23
N LEU A 105 8.73 -7.66 -13.11
CA LEU A 105 8.24 -8.91 -12.55
C LEU A 105 7.30 -9.63 -13.53
N LYS A 106 6.36 -8.91 -14.13
CA LYS A 106 5.45 -9.45 -15.14
C LYS A 106 6.23 -10.08 -16.31
N ASN A 107 7.20 -9.37 -16.86
CA ASN A 107 7.93 -9.78 -18.05
C ASN A 107 8.97 -10.87 -17.75
N GLU A 108 9.69 -10.78 -16.64
CA GLU A 108 10.80 -11.67 -16.32
C GLU A 108 10.37 -12.92 -15.54
N VAL A 109 9.22 -12.87 -14.86
CA VAL A 109 8.75 -13.94 -13.98
C VAL A 109 7.39 -14.47 -14.40
N LEU A 110 6.35 -13.64 -14.43
CA LEU A 110 4.97 -14.11 -14.59
C LEU A 110 4.68 -14.66 -15.98
N ILE A 111 5.18 -14.01 -17.02
CA ILE A 111 4.97 -14.48 -18.40
C ILE A 111 5.76 -15.78 -18.70
N PRO A 112 7.08 -15.85 -18.39
CA PRO A 112 7.87 -17.06 -18.69
C PRO A 112 7.42 -18.30 -17.91
N PHE A 113 6.92 -18.16 -16.69
CA PHE A 113 6.60 -19.27 -15.80
C PHE A 113 5.09 -19.60 -15.71
N ASP A 114 4.30 -19.12 -16.64
CA ASP A 114 2.87 -19.43 -16.81
C ASP A 114 2.11 -19.63 -15.49
N ASN A 115 1.96 -18.55 -14.72
CA ASN A 115 1.27 -18.55 -13.43
C ASN A 115 1.90 -19.46 -12.36
N PHE A 116 3.22 -19.40 -12.20
CA PHE A 116 3.93 -20.13 -11.14
C PHE A 116 3.89 -21.64 -11.36
N SER A 117 4.37 -22.05 -12.51
CA SER A 117 4.72 -23.45 -12.77
C SER A 117 5.71 -23.97 -11.71
N LYS A 118 5.85 -25.28 -11.64
CA LYS A 118 6.83 -25.91 -10.74
C LYS A 118 8.25 -25.35 -10.92
N GLU A 119 8.64 -25.02 -12.14
CA GLU A 119 9.96 -24.45 -12.45
C GLU A 119 10.21 -23.11 -11.76
N TYR A 120 9.17 -22.28 -11.58
CA TYR A 120 9.28 -21.05 -10.80
C TYR A 120 9.63 -21.31 -9.33
N PHE A 121 8.98 -22.28 -8.71
CA PHE A 121 9.21 -22.63 -7.30
C PHE A 121 10.53 -23.37 -7.07
N ASP A 122 11.04 -24.07 -8.08
CA ASP A 122 12.28 -24.84 -7.99
C ASP A 122 13.53 -23.92 -7.95
N ASP A 123 13.44 -22.65 -8.33
CA ASP A 123 14.59 -21.71 -8.42
C ASP A 123 14.32 -20.37 -7.74
N THR A 124 13.96 -20.43 -6.45
CA THR A 124 13.68 -19.23 -5.65
C THR A 124 14.87 -18.30 -5.54
N GLU A 125 16.10 -18.83 -5.50
CA GLU A 125 17.32 -17.99 -5.41
C GLU A 125 17.52 -17.16 -6.69
N LYS A 126 17.28 -17.73 -7.85
CA LYS A 126 17.34 -17.01 -9.13
C LYS A 126 16.21 -15.97 -9.23
N ASN A 127 15.00 -16.29 -8.75
CA ASN A 127 13.90 -15.33 -8.69
C ASN A 127 14.24 -14.16 -7.78
N LYS A 128 14.89 -14.42 -6.65
CA LYS A 128 15.38 -13.39 -5.73
C LYS A 128 16.40 -12.46 -6.42
N GLN A 129 17.37 -13.02 -7.16
CA GLN A 129 18.36 -12.22 -7.89
C GLN A 129 17.70 -11.34 -8.95
N ARG A 130 16.73 -11.85 -9.72
CA ARG A 130 15.94 -11.06 -10.67
C ARG A 130 15.21 -9.91 -9.97
N TYR A 131 14.55 -10.21 -8.86
CA TYR A 131 13.83 -9.21 -8.08
C TYR A 131 14.74 -8.12 -7.53
N LEU A 132 15.90 -8.50 -6.98
CA LEU A 132 16.90 -7.54 -6.48
C LEU A 132 17.40 -6.59 -7.58
N LYS A 133 17.58 -7.09 -8.80
CA LYS A 133 17.98 -6.26 -9.94
C LYS A 133 16.95 -5.18 -10.28
N LEU A 134 15.65 -5.49 -10.13
CA LEU A 134 14.59 -4.49 -10.31
C LEU A 134 14.67 -3.37 -9.25
N PHE A 135 15.11 -3.70 -8.03
CA PHE A 135 15.34 -2.72 -6.97
C PHE A 135 16.56 -1.82 -7.23
N GLU A 136 17.60 -2.29 -7.90
CA GLU A 136 18.72 -1.43 -8.32
C GLU A 136 18.24 -0.30 -9.23
N ASN A 137 17.38 -0.61 -10.19
CA ASN A 137 16.75 0.39 -11.06
C ASN A 137 15.85 1.35 -10.27
N ALA A 138 15.05 0.84 -9.34
CA ALA A 138 14.19 1.65 -8.48
C ALA A 138 15.01 2.57 -7.56
N SER A 139 16.15 2.10 -7.05
CA SER A 139 17.07 2.91 -6.24
C SER A 139 17.62 4.09 -7.05
N SER A 140 18.08 3.83 -8.29
CA SER A 140 18.57 4.90 -9.18
C SER A 140 17.47 5.90 -9.56
N TYR A 141 16.24 5.44 -9.78
CA TYR A 141 15.09 6.31 -9.98
C TYR A 141 14.84 7.21 -8.76
N LEU A 142 14.80 6.63 -7.56
CA LEU A 142 14.57 7.39 -6.31
C LEU A 142 15.68 8.41 -6.07
N GLU A 143 16.94 8.06 -6.33
CA GLU A 143 18.07 8.98 -6.22
C GLU A 143 17.87 10.20 -7.15
N ASN A 144 17.47 9.98 -8.40
CA ASN A 144 17.16 11.06 -9.34
C ASN A 144 16.01 11.94 -8.85
N MET A 145 14.90 11.35 -8.38
CA MET A 145 13.75 12.11 -7.89
C MET A 145 14.09 12.91 -6.63
N MET A 146 14.77 12.31 -5.66
CA MET A 146 15.14 13.01 -4.42
C MET A 146 16.16 14.14 -4.68
N SER A 147 17.10 13.93 -5.60
CA SER A 147 18.04 14.99 -6.02
C SER A 147 17.30 16.16 -6.69
N LEU A 148 16.30 15.88 -7.51
CA LEU A 148 15.49 16.90 -8.15
C LEU A 148 14.61 17.64 -7.12
N ILE A 149 13.97 16.92 -6.18
CA ILE A 149 13.19 17.50 -5.09
C ILE A 149 14.05 18.50 -4.29
N GLN A 150 15.29 18.14 -3.96
CA GLN A 150 16.23 19.04 -3.28
C GLN A 150 16.62 20.24 -4.15
N SER A 151 16.93 20.03 -5.43
CA SER A 151 17.32 21.12 -6.33
C SER A 151 16.19 22.12 -6.59
N LEU A 152 14.94 21.68 -6.48
CA LEU A 152 13.74 22.52 -6.56
C LEU A 152 13.33 23.11 -5.20
N GLU A 153 14.07 22.82 -4.13
CA GLU A 153 13.86 23.28 -2.76
C GLU A 153 12.57 22.77 -2.10
N PHE A 154 11.93 21.72 -2.67
CA PHE A 154 10.73 21.12 -2.08
C PHE A 154 10.98 20.42 -0.76
N ASP A 155 12.20 19.95 -0.50
CA ASP A 155 12.60 19.36 0.77
C ASP A 155 12.45 20.32 1.97
N LYS A 156 12.37 21.63 1.73
CA LYS A 156 12.25 22.67 2.75
C LYS A 156 10.80 22.94 3.18
N ASN A 157 9.83 22.69 2.32
CA ASN A 157 8.42 23.08 2.53
C ASN A 157 7.38 22.03 2.11
N SER A 158 7.82 20.83 1.73
CA SER A 158 6.89 19.78 1.29
C SER A 158 7.04 18.52 2.12
N ILE A 159 5.93 17.81 2.30
CA ILE A 159 5.91 16.46 2.82
C ILE A 159 6.18 15.52 1.67
N VAL A 160 7.23 14.69 1.76
CA VAL A 160 7.56 13.67 0.76
C VAL A 160 7.31 12.29 1.35
N LEU A 161 6.39 11.53 0.75
CA LEU A 161 6.07 10.17 1.16
C LEU A 161 6.48 9.20 0.04
N VAL A 162 7.38 8.26 0.35
CA VAL A 162 7.72 7.13 -0.51
C VAL A 162 7.26 5.86 0.18
N LEU A 163 6.42 5.07 -0.49
CA LEU A 163 5.91 3.82 0.08
C LEU A 163 5.77 2.76 -1.02
N SER A 164 5.78 1.48 -0.63
CA SER A 164 5.30 0.41 -1.50
C SER A 164 3.82 0.12 -1.22
N ASP A 165 3.07 -0.19 -2.26
CA ASP A 165 1.65 -0.56 -2.17
C ASP A 165 1.46 -1.99 -1.65
N HIS A 166 2.31 -2.91 -2.03
CA HIS A 166 2.42 -4.29 -1.55
C HIS A 166 3.84 -4.83 -1.77
N GLY A 167 4.10 -6.02 -1.28
CA GLY A 167 5.30 -6.79 -1.60
C GLY A 167 5.05 -7.76 -2.75
N VAL A 168 5.98 -8.68 -2.96
CA VAL A 168 5.95 -9.66 -4.07
C VAL A 168 6.44 -11.01 -3.59
N SER A 169 5.77 -12.09 -4.02
CA SER A 169 6.28 -13.46 -3.88
C SER A 169 7.32 -13.76 -4.96
N ILE A 170 8.41 -14.38 -4.55
CA ILE A 170 9.45 -14.92 -5.41
C ILE A 170 9.49 -16.46 -5.38
N GLY A 171 8.47 -17.10 -4.80
CA GLY A 171 8.33 -18.55 -4.70
C GLY A 171 8.44 -19.09 -3.28
N GLU A 172 8.17 -18.30 -2.25
CA GLU A 172 8.28 -18.70 -0.84
C GLU A 172 7.25 -19.76 -0.45
N LYS A 173 6.07 -19.70 -1.05
CA LYS A 173 4.98 -20.65 -0.81
C LYS A 173 4.42 -21.21 -2.13
N ILE A 174 4.25 -22.51 -2.21
CA ILE A 174 3.64 -23.18 -3.37
C ILE A 174 2.20 -22.66 -3.54
N GLY A 175 1.83 -22.34 -4.77
CA GLY A 175 0.50 -21.81 -5.11
C GLY A 175 0.35 -20.30 -4.93
N GLU A 176 1.37 -19.62 -4.40
CA GLU A 176 1.36 -18.16 -4.32
C GLU A 176 1.41 -17.54 -5.72
N ARG A 177 0.84 -16.37 -5.86
CA ARG A 177 0.88 -15.55 -7.08
C ARG A 177 1.72 -14.31 -6.80
N GLY A 178 2.54 -13.84 -7.72
CA GLY A 178 3.53 -12.78 -7.54
C GLY A 178 3.07 -11.56 -6.77
N TYR A 179 1.81 -11.17 -6.97
CA TYR A 179 1.21 -10.01 -6.30
C TYR A 179 0.37 -10.35 -5.06
N GLY A 180 0.35 -11.62 -4.64
CA GLY A 180 -0.31 -12.08 -3.42
C GLY A 180 -1.66 -12.76 -3.65
N ALA A 181 -1.70 -14.10 -3.53
CA ALA A 181 -2.94 -14.87 -3.39
C ALA A 181 -3.22 -15.23 -1.92
N PHE A 182 -2.20 -15.12 -1.08
CA PHE A 182 -2.25 -15.30 0.37
C PHE A 182 -1.79 -14.03 1.09
N CYS A 183 -2.11 -13.91 2.37
CA CYS A 183 -1.75 -12.76 3.18
C CYS A 183 -0.45 -12.98 3.98
N TYR A 184 0.60 -13.54 3.38
CA TYR A 184 1.90 -13.68 4.04
C TYR A 184 2.70 -12.36 4.02
N ASP A 185 3.63 -12.19 4.97
CA ASP A 185 4.38 -10.93 5.13
C ASP A 185 5.16 -10.52 3.88
N TYR A 186 5.67 -11.46 3.08
CA TYR A 186 6.39 -11.12 1.85
C TYR A 186 5.54 -10.39 0.80
N THR A 187 4.20 -10.47 0.90
CA THR A 187 3.29 -9.71 0.01
C THR A 187 2.58 -8.56 0.71
N ILE A 188 2.36 -8.60 2.04
CA ILE A 188 1.60 -7.55 2.73
C ILE A 188 2.44 -6.60 3.58
N LYS A 189 3.69 -6.99 3.94
CA LYS A 189 4.59 -6.11 4.68
C LYS A 189 5.29 -5.16 3.73
N THR A 190 4.97 -3.89 3.86
CA THR A 190 5.47 -2.80 3.03
C THR A 190 6.43 -1.91 3.81
N PHE A 191 7.06 -0.97 3.14
CA PHE A 191 7.85 0.08 3.76
C PHE A 191 7.21 1.44 3.49
N ALA A 192 7.55 2.42 4.33
CA ALA A 192 7.27 3.82 4.10
C ALA A 192 8.46 4.67 4.57
N TYR A 193 8.80 5.67 3.76
CA TYR A 193 9.70 6.75 4.11
C TYR A 193 8.92 8.06 4.05
N LEU A 194 8.93 8.80 5.15
CA LEU A 194 8.21 10.06 5.27
C LEU A 194 9.21 11.16 5.64
N GLN A 195 9.41 12.11 4.75
CA GLN A 195 10.17 13.33 5.02
C GLN A 195 9.21 14.47 5.33
N ILE A 196 9.44 15.13 6.47
CA ILE A 196 8.67 16.27 6.94
C ILE A 196 9.66 17.40 7.25
N PRO A 197 9.46 18.62 6.74
CA PRO A 197 10.31 19.75 7.04
C PRO A 197 10.49 19.97 8.55
N GLY A 198 11.74 20.14 8.98
CA GLY A 198 12.06 20.37 10.40
C GLY A 198 12.07 19.13 11.30
N ILE A 199 11.61 17.98 10.83
CA ILE A 199 11.68 16.71 11.59
C ILE A 199 13.01 16.01 11.33
N LYS A 200 13.69 15.60 12.41
CA LYS A 200 14.93 14.83 12.32
C LYS A 200 14.66 13.39 11.89
N SER A 201 15.58 12.83 11.10
CA SER A 201 15.53 11.42 10.70
C SER A 201 15.52 10.49 11.93
N ASP A 202 14.61 9.52 11.90
CA ASP A 202 14.50 8.44 12.88
C ASP A 202 13.93 7.18 12.21
N THR A 203 14.05 6.03 12.87
CA THR A 203 13.48 4.77 12.40
C THR A 203 12.38 4.34 13.34
N ILE A 204 11.16 4.24 12.83
CA ILE A 204 9.98 3.76 13.54
C ILE A 204 9.82 2.26 13.26
N ILE A 205 9.87 1.45 14.32
CA ILE A 205 9.73 -0.01 14.24
C ILE A 205 8.30 -0.51 14.51
N ASN A 206 7.43 0.38 14.99
CA ASN A 206 6.03 0.06 15.24
C ASN A 206 5.31 -0.31 13.93
N GLN A 207 4.36 -1.22 14.01
CA GLN A 207 3.46 -1.49 12.89
C GLN A 207 2.61 -0.25 12.61
N ILE A 208 2.60 0.16 11.35
CA ILE A 208 1.71 1.17 10.79
C ILE A 208 0.94 0.57 9.62
N ARG A 209 -0.08 1.27 9.12
CA ARG A 209 -0.97 0.77 8.07
C ARG A 209 -1.13 1.82 6.97
N HIS A 210 -1.38 1.41 5.74
CA HIS A 210 -1.64 2.35 4.64
C HIS A 210 -2.80 3.32 4.92
N ILE A 211 -3.83 2.84 5.61
CA ILE A 211 -4.98 3.66 5.99
C ILE A 211 -4.64 4.78 6.99
N ASP A 212 -3.50 4.70 7.66
CA ASP A 212 -3.06 5.70 8.65
C ASP A 212 -2.48 6.96 7.99
N PHE A 213 -2.11 6.90 6.70
CA PHE A 213 -1.49 8.04 6.02
C PHE A 213 -2.46 9.18 5.74
N LEU A 214 -3.72 8.89 5.35
CA LEU A 214 -4.71 9.95 5.15
C LEU A 214 -4.86 10.83 6.40
N PRO A 215 -5.24 10.31 7.58
CA PRO A 215 -5.37 11.14 8.77
C PRO A 215 -4.03 11.75 9.21
N THR A 216 -2.89 11.12 8.92
CA THR A 216 -1.58 11.70 9.23
C THR A 216 -1.27 12.93 8.37
N ILE A 217 -1.54 12.86 7.07
CA ILE A 217 -1.32 13.98 6.15
C ILE A 217 -2.26 15.14 6.52
N LEU A 218 -3.52 14.86 6.80
CA LEU A 218 -4.48 15.88 7.21
C LEU A 218 -4.06 16.55 8.53
N ASP A 219 -3.61 15.77 9.51
CA ASP A 219 -3.13 16.28 10.81
C ASP A 219 -1.87 17.17 10.64
N LEU A 220 -0.92 16.74 9.78
CA LEU A 220 0.28 17.54 9.46
C LEU A 220 -0.05 18.85 8.72
N LEU A 221 -1.15 18.91 8.01
CA LEU A 221 -1.63 20.08 7.27
C LEU A 221 -2.65 20.93 8.06
N ASP A 222 -2.99 20.55 9.29
CA ASP A 222 -4.04 21.15 10.12
C ASP A 222 -5.42 21.18 9.42
N ILE A 223 -5.71 20.12 8.63
CA ILE A 223 -7.00 19.92 7.96
C ILE A 223 -7.86 18.96 8.80
N LYS A 224 -9.05 19.40 9.19
CA LYS A 224 -9.96 18.59 9.98
C LYS A 224 -10.64 17.50 9.15
N ILE A 225 -10.79 16.31 9.74
CA ILE A 225 -11.61 15.24 9.18
C ILE A 225 -13.07 15.68 9.18
N ASP A 226 -13.76 15.41 8.09
CA ASP A 226 -15.15 15.78 7.86
C ASP A 226 -16.09 14.68 8.38
N ASP A 227 -16.75 14.93 9.48
CA ASP A 227 -17.66 13.99 10.17
C ASP A 227 -18.98 13.76 9.39
N SER A 228 -19.21 14.46 8.28
CA SER A 228 -20.38 14.22 7.41
C SER A 228 -20.21 13.01 6.50
N PHE A 229 -19.00 12.48 6.38
CA PHE A 229 -18.66 11.25 5.67
C PHE A 229 -18.54 10.05 6.62
N SER A 230 -18.40 8.85 6.07
CA SER A 230 -18.16 7.64 6.87
C SER A 230 -16.87 7.76 7.68
N GLU A 231 -16.93 7.30 8.93
CA GLU A 231 -15.76 7.22 9.80
C GLU A 231 -14.62 6.43 9.14
N ILE A 232 -13.41 6.97 9.15
CA ILE A 232 -12.22 6.28 8.66
C ILE A 232 -11.68 5.26 9.68
N ASP A 233 -10.95 4.23 9.20
CA ASP A 233 -10.30 3.23 10.06
C ASP A 233 -8.88 3.62 10.45
N GLY A 234 -8.28 4.52 9.68
CA GLY A 234 -6.94 5.05 9.91
C GLY A 234 -6.85 5.93 11.13
N LYS A 235 -5.65 6.03 11.69
CA LYS A 235 -5.32 6.94 12.79
C LYS A 235 -4.04 7.70 12.48
N SER A 236 -4.00 8.98 12.88
CA SER A 236 -2.82 9.81 12.69
C SER A 236 -1.58 9.19 13.34
N LEU A 237 -0.46 9.20 12.61
CA LEU A 237 0.85 8.79 13.07
C LEU A 237 1.64 9.96 13.70
N VAL A 238 1.10 11.17 13.73
CA VAL A 238 1.76 12.36 14.31
C VAL A 238 2.18 12.14 15.75
N PRO A 239 1.38 11.50 16.65
CA PRO A 239 1.85 11.17 18.00
C PRO A 239 3.10 10.26 17.98
N LEU A 240 3.15 9.28 17.07
CA LEU A 240 4.29 8.37 16.93
C LEU A 240 5.53 9.10 16.40
N ILE A 241 5.36 9.96 15.39
CA ILE A 241 6.43 10.81 14.82
C ILE A 241 7.02 11.73 15.91
N ASN A 242 6.17 12.29 16.77
CA ASN A 242 6.56 13.18 17.86
C ASN A 242 7.02 12.42 19.14
N LYS A 243 7.20 11.11 19.09
CA LYS A 243 7.62 10.24 20.22
C LYS A 243 6.68 10.35 21.45
N GLN A 244 5.42 10.59 21.19
CA GLN A 244 4.36 10.60 22.21
C GLN A 244 3.83 9.19 22.43
N ASN A 245 2.95 9.00 23.41
CA ASN A 245 2.28 7.73 23.65
C ASN A 245 1.44 7.35 22.42
N TYR A 246 1.79 6.21 21.82
CA TYR A 246 1.11 5.65 20.67
C TYR A 246 0.70 4.21 20.96
N THR A 247 -0.57 3.89 20.77
CA THR A 247 -1.05 2.52 20.84
C THR A 247 -1.06 1.94 19.43
N GLU A 248 -0.28 0.88 19.22
CA GLU A 248 -0.24 0.16 17.97
C GLU A 248 -1.64 -0.35 17.57
N ASN A 249 -2.00 -0.14 16.33
CA ASN A 249 -3.26 -0.59 15.78
C ASN A 249 -3.07 -1.91 15.03
N ILE A 250 -4.09 -2.75 15.12
CA ILE A 250 -4.15 -4.01 14.38
C ILE A 250 -4.30 -3.72 12.89
N ALA A 251 -3.53 -4.41 12.05
CA ALA A 251 -3.65 -4.35 10.61
C ALA A 251 -4.55 -5.46 10.09
N PHE A 252 -5.38 -5.15 9.11
CA PHE A 252 -6.21 -6.08 8.36
C PHE A 252 -5.78 -6.07 6.89
N SER A 253 -5.76 -7.23 6.27
CA SER A 253 -5.51 -7.41 4.85
C SER A 253 -6.40 -8.50 4.29
N GLU A 254 -6.82 -8.33 3.05
CA GLU A 254 -7.65 -9.30 2.34
C GLU A 254 -7.19 -9.45 0.89
N THR A 255 -7.33 -10.64 0.33
CA THR A 255 -6.98 -10.95 -1.05
C THR A 255 -7.84 -12.10 -1.58
N GLY A 256 -7.80 -12.31 -2.90
CA GLY A 256 -8.49 -13.39 -3.58
C GLY A 256 -7.53 -14.47 -4.06
N ASN A 257 -7.58 -15.65 -3.45
CA ASN A 257 -6.91 -16.82 -3.97
C ASN A 257 -7.75 -17.42 -5.11
N PRO A 258 -7.24 -17.43 -6.36
CA PRO A 258 -7.98 -17.97 -7.51
C PRO A 258 -8.08 -19.50 -7.50
N LEU A 259 -7.41 -20.19 -6.59
CA LEU A 259 -7.31 -21.65 -6.54
C LEU A 259 -6.74 -22.19 -7.87
N HIS A 260 -7.58 -22.90 -8.62
CA HIS A 260 -7.24 -23.44 -9.93
C HIS A 260 -7.75 -22.58 -11.11
N GLU A 261 -8.43 -21.48 -10.81
CA GLU A 261 -8.97 -20.59 -11.85
C GLU A 261 -7.92 -19.57 -12.32
N LYS A 262 -8.11 -19.04 -13.54
CA LYS A 262 -7.23 -18.04 -14.13
C LYS A 262 -7.44 -16.66 -13.51
N SER A 263 -8.60 -16.39 -12.94
CA SER A 263 -8.97 -15.09 -12.37
C SER A 263 -9.18 -15.18 -10.87
N PRO A 264 -8.83 -14.14 -10.09
CA PRO A 264 -9.14 -14.10 -8.67
C PRO A 264 -10.66 -14.06 -8.45
N PRO A 265 -11.15 -14.56 -7.30
CA PRO A 265 -12.56 -14.52 -6.95
C PRO A 265 -13.05 -13.08 -6.86
N LYS A 266 -14.36 -12.86 -7.09
CA LYS A 266 -14.99 -11.54 -7.00
C LYS A 266 -14.96 -10.97 -5.58
N ILE A 267 -14.99 -11.84 -4.57
CA ILE A 267 -14.94 -11.49 -3.16
C ILE A 267 -13.65 -12.10 -2.59
N PRO A 268 -12.89 -11.37 -1.76
CA PRO A 268 -11.73 -11.93 -1.08
C PRO A 268 -12.09 -13.20 -0.31
N ASN A 269 -11.27 -14.22 -0.43
CA ASN A 269 -11.42 -15.51 0.23
C ASN A 269 -10.20 -15.89 1.09
N VAL A 270 -9.27 -14.96 1.24
CA VAL A 270 -8.16 -15.00 2.20
C VAL A 270 -8.11 -13.68 2.93
N LYS A 271 -8.10 -13.73 4.24
CA LYS A 271 -8.05 -12.54 5.10
C LYS A 271 -7.01 -12.72 6.18
N SER A 272 -6.44 -11.65 6.65
CA SER A 272 -5.50 -11.70 7.76
C SER A 272 -5.67 -10.53 8.71
N ILE A 273 -5.33 -10.81 9.97
CA ILE A 273 -5.20 -9.81 11.01
C ILE A 273 -3.80 -9.92 11.63
N ARG A 274 -3.16 -8.77 11.82
CA ARG A 274 -1.75 -8.69 12.18
C ARG A 274 -1.49 -7.67 13.27
N THR A 275 -0.66 -8.03 14.24
CA THR A 275 0.04 -7.13 15.17
C THR A 275 1.53 -7.16 14.85
N SER A 276 2.36 -6.39 15.56
CA SER A 276 3.82 -6.48 15.46
C SER A 276 4.40 -7.85 15.82
N GLU A 277 3.69 -8.66 16.62
CA GLU A 277 4.15 -9.96 17.09
C GLU A 277 3.41 -11.16 16.47
N TRP A 278 2.10 -11.05 16.25
CA TRP A 278 1.25 -12.16 15.86
C TRP A 278 0.46 -11.89 14.60
N LYS A 279 0.23 -12.93 13.82
CA LYS A 279 -0.64 -12.90 12.64
C LYS A 279 -1.54 -14.12 12.58
N LEU A 280 -2.84 -13.88 12.36
CA LEU A 280 -3.84 -14.89 12.06
C LEU A 280 -4.26 -14.74 10.60
N ILE A 281 -4.18 -15.82 9.82
CA ILE A 281 -4.66 -15.90 8.44
C ILE A 281 -5.88 -16.80 8.41
N LEU A 282 -6.87 -16.42 7.64
CA LEU A 282 -8.14 -17.12 7.43
C LEU A 282 -8.26 -17.45 5.95
N ASN A 283 -8.20 -18.72 5.62
CA ASN A 283 -8.36 -19.23 4.27
C ASN A 283 -9.82 -19.71 4.11
N GLU A 284 -10.70 -18.80 3.69
CA GLU A 284 -12.14 -19.07 3.59
C GLU A 284 -12.46 -20.07 2.46
N TYR A 285 -11.56 -20.23 1.50
CA TYR A 285 -11.74 -21.15 0.38
C TYR A 285 -11.67 -22.63 0.76
N ASP A 286 -11.02 -22.98 1.87
CA ASP A 286 -10.88 -24.37 2.38
C ASP A 286 -11.17 -24.50 3.86
N ASP A 287 -11.69 -23.43 4.49
CA ASP A 287 -12.04 -23.33 5.92
C ASP A 287 -10.86 -23.64 6.85
N THR A 288 -9.65 -23.25 6.45
CA THR A 288 -8.45 -23.40 7.26
C THR A 288 -8.00 -22.09 7.91
N LYS A 289 -7.21 -22.20 8.97
CA LYS A 289 -6.61 -21.07 9.66
C LYS A 289 -5.13 -21.30 9.88
N GLU A 290 -4.38 -20.22 9.91
CA GLU A 290 -2.95 -20.24 10.21
C GLU A 290 -2.63 -19.18 11.25
N LEU A 291 -1.82 -19.52 12.26
CA LEU A 291 -1.35 -18.59 13.28
C LEU A 291 0.17 -18.58 13.31
N TYR A 292 0.76 -17.41 13.28
CA TYR A 292 2.21 -17.22 13.29
C TYR A 292 2.64 -16.21 14.36
N ASN A 293 3.75 -16.52 15.05
CA ASN A 293 4.49 -15.50 15.79
C ASN A 293 5.54 -14.90 14.85
N ILE A 294 5.18 -13.82 14.15
CA ILE A 294 6.00 -13.21 13.09
C ILE A 294 7.28 -12.54 13.61
N LEU A 295 7.37 -12.28 14.92
CA LEU A 295 8.59 -11.78 15.54
C LEU A 295 9.65 -12.89 15.67
N LYS A 296 9.23 -14.14 15.96
CA LYS A 296 10.10 -15.31 16.12
C LYS A 296 10.23 -16.12 14.84
N ASP A 297 9.23 -16.07 13.99
CA ASP A 297 9.13 -16.80 12.72
C ASP A 297 8.73 -15.82 11.60
N PRO A 298 9.64 -14.92 11.19
CA PRO A 298 9.34 -13.89 10.18
C PRO A 298 9.08 -14.46 8.76
N PHE A 299 9.36 -15.75 8.55
CA PHE A 299 9.11 -16.44 7.29
C PHE A 299 7.85 -17.30 7.32
N GLU A 300 7.08 -17.26 8.41
CA GLU A 300 5.78 -17.94 8.56
C GLU A 300 5.83 -19.43 8.19
N LYS A 301 6.85 -20.12 8.71
CA LYS A 301 7.10 -21.55 8.46
C LYS A 301 6.40 -22.48 9.42
N ASN A 302 6.13 -22.02 10.67
CA ASN A 302 5.63 -22.84 11.76
C ASN A 302 4.21 -22.40 12.14
N ASN A 303 3.20 -23.03 11.57
CA ASN A 303 1.81 -22.78 11.93
C ASN A 303 1.54 -23.23 13.37
N LEU A 304 1.06 -22.31 14.19
CA LEU A 304 0.77 -22.48 15.63
C LEU A 304 -0.72 -22.58 15.93
N ILE A 305 -1.58 -22.72 14.90
CA ILE A 305 -3.03 -22.90 15.12
C ILE A 305 -3.29 -24.10 16.04
N GLY A 306 -4.23 -23.95 16.97
CA GLY A 306 -4.52 -24.97 18.00
C GLY A 306 -3.50 -25.04 19.14
N LYS A 307 -2.35 -24.38 19.05
CA LYS A 307 -1.29 -24.39 20.08
C LYS A 307 -1.29 -23.15 20.98
N LYS A 308 -2.04 -22.11 20.62
CA LYS A 308 -2.09 -20.81 21.31
C LYS A 308 -3.52 -20.28 21.38
N PRO A 309 -4.46 -20.97 22.04
CA PRO A 309 -5.89 -20.67 22.00
C PRO A 309 -6.22 -19.23 22.48
N ASP A 310 -5.51 -18.71 23.47
CA ASP A 310 -5.76 -17.36 23.99
C ASP A 310 -5.41 -16.29 22.93
N ILE A 311 -4.32 -16.48 22.20
CA ILE A 311 -3.90 -15.57 21.12
C ILE A 311 -4.88 -15.66 19.95
N GLU A 312 -5.25 -16.88 19.57
CA GLU A 312 -6.25 -17.11 18.51
C GLU A 312 -7.57 -16.42 18.85
N SER A 313 -8.09 -16.61 20.05
CA SER A 313 -9.34 -16.00 20.51
C SER A 313 -9.27 -14.47 20.50
N LYS A 314 -8.14 -13.91 20.96
CA LYS A 314 -7.92 -12.47 20.94
C LYS A 314 -7.93 -11.93 19.52
N LEU A 315 -7.13 -12.50 18.62
CA LEU A 315 -7.06 -12.05 17.22
C LEU A 315 -8.39 -12.26 16.49
N TRP A 316 -9.06 -13.38 16.75
CA TRP A 316 -10.38 -13.65 16.18
C TRP A 316 -11.41 -12.58 16.61
N THR A 317 -11.38 -12.18 17.87
CA THR A 317 -12.27 -11.13 18.38
C THR A 317 -12.04 -9.80 17.68
N GLU A 318 -10.79 -9.42 17.44
CA GLU A 318 -10.45 -8.20 16.71
C GLU A 318 -10.82 -8.31 15.22
N PHE A 319 -10.63 -9.46 14.60
CA PHE A 319 -11.08 -9.72 13.24
C PHE A 319 -12.59 -9.49 13.10
N LEU A 320 -13.39 -10.06 13.98
CA LEU A 320 -14.84 -9.89 13.96
C LEU A 320 -15.28 -8.44 14.15
N LYS A 321 -14.52 -7.61 14.87
CA LYS A 321 -14.82 -6.17 15.01
C LYS A 321 -14.67 -5.46 13.66
N ILE A 322 -13.60 -5.78 12.91
CA ILE A 322 -13.35 -5.18 11.59
C ILE A 322 -14.41 -5.64 10.59
N GLU A 323 -14.71 -6.94 10.54
CA GLU A 323 -15.75 -7.48 9.65
C GLU A 323 -17.13 -6.88 9.93
N ARG A 324 -17.51 -6.70 11.20
CA ARG A 324 -18.80 -6.08 11.55
C ARG A 324 -18.91 -4.63 11.06
N LYS A 325 -17.82 -3.86 11.10
CA LYS A 325 -17.81 -2.50 10.56
C LYS A 325 -18.07 -2.44 9.06
N SER A 326 -17.78 -3.50 8.30
CA SER A 326 -18.05 -3.54 6.86
C SER A 326 -19.51 -3.81 6.51
N LEU A 327 -20.32 -4.25 7.48
CA LEU A 327 -21.75 -4.56 7.30
C LEU A 327 -22.66 -3.36 7.58
N VAL A 328 -22.11 -2.28 8.09
CA VAL A 328 -22.78 -1.00 8.39
C VAL A 328 -22.46 0.02 7.31
#